data_fd353460ba2c8cddc5529320e7174050
#
_entry.id   fd353460ba2c8cddc5529320e7174050
#
_cell.length_a   1.000
_cell.length_b   1.000
_cell.length_c   1.000
_cell.angle_alpha   90.00
_cell.angle_beta   90.00
_cell.angle_gamma   90.00
#
_symmetry.space_group_name_H-M   'P 1'
#
loop_
_entity.id
_entity.type
_entity.pdbx_description
1 polymer ?
#
loop_
_entity_poly.entity_id
_entity_poly.type
_entity_poly.pdbx_seq_one_letter_code
_entity_poly.pdbx_strand_id
1 'polypeptide(L)'
;EDGVFLEEGARATASILNTTTGPIYLAKDAEIMEGCIVRGGLALGEHSALKLGTKIYGATTLGPHCKVGGEVNNCVIIGYSNKGHDGFLGNSALGEWCNLGADTNNSNLKNNYDEVKAWSYVHKRFSKTGQQFCGLVMGDHSKSGINTMFNTGTVVGVSANVYGAGFPRNFIASFSWGGPQGTMEYKLDKALDTADRMMKRRGLEVDDVERGILQSVYEQTAEFRR
;
A
#
# COMPACT_ATOMS: atom_id res chain seq x y z
N GLU A 1 14.48 -22.24 -15.68
CA GLU A 1 15.25 -22.11 -14.42
C GLU A 1 14.31 -22.38 -13.26
N ASP A 2 14.78 -23.19 -12.32
CA ASP A 2 14.02 -23.62 -11.16
C ASP A 2 13.72 -22.41 -10.25
N GLY A 3 12.43 -22.12 -10.00
CA GLY A 3 12.03 -21.06 -9.07
C GLY A 3 11.05 -20.02 -9.61
N VAL A 4 10.59 -20.14 -10.86
CA VAL A 4 9.48 -19.35 -11.40
C VAL A 4 8.27 -20.27 -11.58
N PHE A 5 7.15 -19.93 -10.94
CA PHE A 5 5.91 -20.69 -10.93
C PHE A 5 4.80 -19.83 -11.51
N LEU A 6 4.11 -20.35 -12.53
CA LEU A 6 3.02 -19.65 -13.22
C LEU A 6 1.77 -20.51 -13.18
N GLU A 7 0.66 -19.93 -12.73
CA GLU A 7 -0.66 -20.53 -12.86
C GLU A 7 -1.28 -20.25 -14.24
N GLU A 8 -2.46 -20.79 -14.48
CA GLU A 8 -3.20 -20.62 -15.73
C GLU A 8 -3.42 -19.13 -16.06
N GLY A 9 -3.14 -18.74 -17.29
CA GLY A 9 -3.29 -17.37 -17.77
C GLY A 9 -2.21 -16.40 -17.29
N ALA A 10 -1.35 -16.79 -16.34
CA ALA A 10 -0.27 -15.93 -15.89
C ALA A 10 0.80 -15.73 -16.98
N ARG A 11 1.34 -14.52 -17.07
CA ARG A 11 2.32 -14.16 -18.09
C ARG A 11 3.39 -13.20 -17.61
N ALA A 12 4.59 -13.33 -18.16
CA ALA A 12 5.67 -12.36 -18.00
C ALA A 12 6.25 -12.06 -19.39
N THR A 13 6.22 -10.79 -19.79
CA THR A 13 6.62 -10.37 -21.12
C THR A 13 7.87 -9.53 -21.06
N ALA A 14 8.93 -9.92 -21.82
CA ALA A 14 10.17 -9.15 -21.97
C ALA A 14 10.71 -8.57 -20.65
N SER A 15 10.77 -9.41 -19.61
CA SER A 15 11.14 -9.03 -18.24
C SER A 15 12.34 -9.83 -17.76
N ILE A 16 13.06 -9.30 -16.76
CA ILE A 16 14.18 -9.99 -16.11
C ILE A 16 13.66 -10.58 -14.79
N LEU A 17 13.66 -11.92 -14.70
CA LEU A 17 13.24 -12.67 -13.52
C LEU A 17 14.46 -13.36 -12.90
N ASN A 18 14.90 -12.88 -11.74
CA ASN A 18 16.06 -13.43 -11.03
C ASN A 18 15.60 -14.10 -9.73
N THR A 19 15.76 -15.42 -9.65
CA THR A 19 15.33 -16.25 -8.52
C THR A 19 16.42 -16.54 -7.50
N THR A 20 17.60 -15.93 -7.61
CA THR A 20 18.74 -16.20 -6.71
C THR A 20 18.48 -15.89 -5.24
N THR A 21 17.53 -15.02 -4.94
CA THR A 21 17.16 -14.61 -3.57
C THR A 21 15.80 -15.14 -3.11
N GLY A 22 15.11 -15.88 -3.94
CA GLY A 22 13.82 -16.50 -3.61
C GLY A 22 12.95 -16.76 -4.85
N PRO A 23 11.91 -17.59 -4.72
CA PRO A 23 11.02 -17.94 -5.80
C PRO A 23 10.19 -16.75 -6.28
N ILE A 24 9.73 -16.85 -7.53
CA ILE A 24 8.77 -15.93 -8.15
C ILE A 24 7.52 -16.75 -8.50
N TYR A 25 6.40 -16.37 -7.91
CA TYR A 25 5.10 -17.02 -8.11
C TYR A 25 4.09 -16.05 -8.67
N LEU A 26 3.45 -16.42 -9.77
CA LEU A 26 2.37 -15.68 -10.40
C LEU A 26 1.10 -16.52 -10.35
N ALA A 27 0.09 -16.03 -9.62
CA ALA A 27 -1.22 -16.65 -9.56
C ALA A 27 -2.00 -16.45 -10.87
N LYS A 28 -3.18 -17.04 -10.95
CA LYS A 28 -4.04 -17.03 -12.13
C LYS A 28 -4.20 -15.63 -12.73
N ASP A 29 -4.02 -15.55 -14.06
CA ASP A 29 -4.17 -14.31 -14.83
C ASP A 29 -3.30 -13.14 -14.34
N ALA A 30 -2.26 -13.39 -13.52
CA ALA A 30 -1.32 -12.37 -13.11
C ALA A 30 -0.37 -11.98 -14.25
N GLU A 31 0.04 -10.72 -14.29
CA GLU A 31 0.84 -10.19 -15.39
C GLU A 31 2.09 -9.44 -14.92
N ILE A 32 3.24 -9.77 -15.50
CA ILE A 32 4.44 -8.94 -15.45
C ILE A 32 4.64 -8.33 -16.84
N MET A 33 4.47 -7.01 -16.93
CA MET A 33 4.60 -6.28 -18.20
C MET A 33 6.06 -6.07 -18.56
N GLU A 34 6.29 -5.51 -19.77
CA GLU A 34 7.60 -5.35 -20.37
C GLU A 34 8.54 -4.48 -19.55
N GLY A 35 9.81 -4.83 -19.57
CA GLY A 35 10.90 -4.09 -18.93
C GLY A 35 10.96 -4.21 -17.40
N CYS A 36 10.12 -5.06 -16.79
CA CYS A 36 10.20 -5.29 -15.35
C CYS A 36 11.48 -6.03 -14.97
N ILE A 37 12.04 -5.66 -13.81
CA ILE A 37 13.19 -6.32 -13.19
C ILE A 37 12.75 -6.83 -11.82
N VAL A 38 12.66 -8.14 -11.69
CA VAL A 38 12.24 -8.83 -10.46
C VAL A 38 13.39 -9.62 -9.90
N ARG A 39 13.79 -9.33 -8.68
CA ARG A 39 14.70 -10.14 -7.88
C ARG A 39 13.90 -10.73 -6.72
N GLY A 40 13.55 -12.03 -6.83
CA GLY A 40 12.64 -12.72 -5.92
C GLY A 40 13.15 -12.82 -4.48
N GLY A 41 12.28 -13.15 -3.40
CA GLY A 41 10.93 -13.71 -3.61
C GLY A 41 9.81 -12.70 -3.92
N LEU A 42 8.99 -13.11 -4.84
CA LEU A 42 7.78 -12.42 -5.20
C LEU A 42 6.60 -13.40 -5.22
N ALA A 43 5.48 -13.03 -4.59
CA ALA A 43 4.17 -13.61 -4.84
C ALA A 43 3.25 -12.55 -5.45
N LEU A 44 2.76 -12.80 -6.67
CA LEU A 44 1.84 -11.93 -7.39
C LEU A 44 0.47 -12.61 -7.46
N GLY A 45 -0.52 -12.06 -6.75
CA GLY A 45 -1.87 -12.60 -6.64
C GLY A 45 -2.68 -12.54 -7.93
N GLU A 46 -3.83 -13.21 -7.93
CA GLU A 46 -4.72 -13.31 -9.10
C GLU A 46 -5.04 -11.94 -9.71
N HIS A 47 -5.04 -11.87 -11.04
CA HIS A 47 -5.37 -10.67 -11.82
C HIS A 47 -4.54 -9.42 -11.46
N SER A 48 -3.44 -9.59 -10.74
CA SER A 48 -2.55 -8.49 -10.38
C SER A 48 -1.52 -8.24 -11.47
N ALA A 49 -1.03 -7.02 -11.56
CA ALA A 49 -0.08 -6.66 -12.59
C ALA A 49 1.09 -5.82 -12.05
N LEU A 50 2.31 -6.20 -12.45
CA LEU A 50 3.45 -5.31 -12.45
C LEU A 50 3.41 -4.48 -13.74
N LYS A 51 3.40 -3.17 -13.58
CA LYS A 51 3.36 -2.21 -14.70
C LYS A 51 4.72 -2.12 -15.39
N LEU A 52 4.75 -1.54 -16.58
CA LEU A 52 5.97 -1.36 -17.39
C LEU A 52 7.15 -0.85 -16.55
N GLY A 53 8.30 -1.51 -16.65
CA GLY A 53 9.55 -1.08 -16.04
C GLY A 53 9.61 -1.17 -14.51
N THR A 54 8.70 -1.88 -13.86
CA THR A 54 8.67 -2.04 -12.40
C THR A 54 9.91 -2.77 -11.89
N LYS A 55 10.46 -2.29 -10.78
CA LYS A 55 11.57 -2.93 -10.05
C LYS A 55 11.06 -3.50 -8.74
N ILE A 56 11.20 -4.82 -8.58
CA ILE A 56 10.87 -5.54 -7.34
C ILE A 56 12.12 -6.21 -6.81
N TYR A 57 12.42 -6.03 -5.53
CA TYR A 57 13.44 -6.77 -4.81
C TYR A 57 13.11 -6.86 -3.31
N GLY A 58 13.73 -7.80 -2.62
CA GLY A 58 13.27 -8.18 -1.28
C GLY A 58 11.94 -8.93 -1.32
N ALA A 59 11.64 -9.68 -0.26
CA ALA A 59 10.43 -10.49 -0.18
C ALA A 59 9.16 -9.62 -0.30
N THR A 60 8.43 -9.76 -1.41
CA THR A 60 7.26 -8.93 -1.70
C THR A 60 6.05 -9.81 -2.02
N THR A 61 4.92 -9.50 -1.39
CA THR A 61 3.64 -10.16 -1.63
C THR A 61 2.61 -9.14 -2.08
N LEU A 62 2.03 -9.37 -3.25
CA LEU A 62 0.94 -8.58 -3.81
C LEU A 62 -0.29 -9.47 -3.89
N GLY A 63 -1.33 -9.13 -3.17
CA GLY A 63 -2.61 -9.82 -3.18
C GLY A 63 -3.36 -9.63 -4.49
N PRO A 64 -4.60 -10.14 -4.60
CA PRO A 64 -5.34 -10.13 -5.85
C PRO A 64 -5.68 -8.72 -6.34
N HIS A 65 -5.82 -8.58 -7.65
CA HIS A 65 -6.24 -7.35 -8.33
C HIS A 65 -5.40 -6.10 -8.05
N CYS A 66 -4.17 -6.24 -7.56
CA CYS A 66 -3.24 -5.13 -7.35
C CYS A 66 -2.59 -4.67 -8.66
N LYS A 67 -2.28 -3.37 -8.76
CA LYS A 67 -1.49 -2.81 -9.86
C LYS A 67 -0.31 -2.06 -9.28
N VAL A 68 0.90 -2.54 -9.57
CA VAL A 68 2.12 -2.02 -8.97
C VAL A 68 3.10 -1.57 -10.04
N GLY A 69 3.68 -0.38 -9.85
CA GLY A 69 4.68 0.25 -10.70
C GLY A 69 5.78 0.93 -9.88
N GLY A 70 6.83 1.36 -10.55
CA GLY A 70 7.97 2.03 -9.94
C GLY A 70 8.87 1.05 -9.18
N GLU A 71 9.37 1.46 -8.01
CA GLU A 71 10.29 0.66 -7.21
C GLU A 71 9.65 0.18 -5.92
N VAL A 72 9.68 -1.14 -5.68
CA VAL A 72 9.09 -1.77 -4.49
C VAL A 72 10.06 -2.76 -3.87
N ASN A 73 10.27 -2.63 -2.56
CA ASN A 73 11.19 -3.44 -1.79
C ASN A 73 10.53 -3.96 -0.51
N ASN A 74 10.48 -5.28 -0.35
CA ASN A 74 10.06 -5.91 0.91
C ASN A 74 8.69 -5.41 1.42
N CYS A 75 7.65 -5.56 0.61
CA CYS A 75 6.31 -5.04 0.89
C CYS A 75 5.24 -6.13 0.88
N VAL A 76 4.16 -5.85 1.62
CA VAL A 76 2.91 -6.60 1.55
C VAL A 76 1.80 -5.64 1.14
N ILE A 77 1.08 -5.97 0.06
CA ILE A 77 -0.11 -5.25 -0.40
C ILE A 77 -1.25 -6.27 -0.47
N ILE A 78 -2.33 -6.04 0.30
CA ILE A 78 -3.32 -7.10 0.55
C ILE A 78 -4.19 -7.39 -0.66
N GLY A 79 -4.85 -6.40 -1.23
CA GLY A 79 -5.67 -6.63 -2.42
C GLY A 79 -6.26 -5.35 -3.00
N TYR A 80 -6.71 -5.40 -4.26
CA TYR A 80 -7.42 -4.31 -4.95
C TYR A 80 -6.72 -2.94 -4.88
N SER A 81 -5.45 -2.91 -4.51
CA SER A 81 -4.68 -1.69 -4.23
C SER A 81 -3.78 -1.32 -5.39
N ASN A 82 -3.57 -0.03 -5.59
CA ASN A 82 -2.78 0.50 -6.67
C ASN A 82 -1.61 1.36 -6.15
N LYS A 83 -0.40 0.97 -6.49
CA LYS A 83 0.79 1.81 -6.58
C LYS A 83 1.27 1.78 -8.03
N GLY A 84 0.43 2.23 -8.94
CA GLY A 84 0.57 1.98 -10.38
C GLY A 84 1.58 2.85 -11.12
N HIS A 85 2.27 3.77 -10.45
CA HIS A 85 3.19 4.75 -11.04
C HIS A 85 4.56 4.69 -10.38
N ASP A 86 5.52 5.49 -10.83
CA ASP A 86 6.84 5.63 -10.21
C ASP A 86 6.75 6.15 -8.77
N GLY A 87 7.87 6.10 -8.07
CA GLY A 87 8.03 6.34 -6.64
C GLY A 87 8.48 5.08 -5.91
N PHE A 88 9.14 5.27 -4.77
CA PHE A 88 9.68 4.19 -3.94
C PHE A 88 8.69 3.78 -2.84
N LEU A 89 8.46 2.47 -2.71
CA LEU A 89 7.74 1.86 -1.60
C LEU A 89 8.60 0.76 -0.98
N GLY A 90 9.04 0.95 0.25
CA GLY A 90 9.94 0.02 0.93
C GLY A 90 9.51 -0.34 2.34
N ASN A 91 9.67 -1.61 2.74
CA ASN A 91 9.37 -2.15 4.08
C ASN A 91 7.97 -1.75 4.57
N SER A 92 6.97 -1.88 3.69
CA SER A 92 5.65 -1.30 3.88
C SER A 92 4.54 -2.36 3.82
N ALA A 93 3.44 -2.07 4.51
CA ALA A 93 2.22 -2.86 4.46
C ALA A 93 1.03 -1.97 4.08
N LEU A 94 0.35 -2.33 2.99
CA LEU A 94 -0.86 -1.65 2.53
C LEU A 94 -2.05 -2.60 2.65
N GLY A 95 -3.16 -2.07 3.16
CA GLY A 95 -4.44 -2.76 3.20
C GLY A 95 -5.08 -2.91 1.83
N GLU A 96 -6.37 -3.23 1.83
CA GLU A 96 -7.17 -3.32 0.61
C GLU A 96 -7.64 -1.94 0.13
N TRP A 97 -7.91 -1.86 -1.16
CA TRP A 97 -8.48 -0.67 -1.77
C TRP A 97 -7.66 0.62 -1.60
N CYS A 98 -6.37 0.50 -1.27
CA CYS A 98 -5.47 1.63 -1.20
C CYS A 98 -5.10 2.16 -2.59
N ASN A 99 -4.84 3.47 -2.69
CA ASN A 99 -4.35 4.06 -3.92
C ASN A 99 -3.25 5.08 -3.64
N LEU A 100 -2.04 4.79 -4.07
CA LEU A 100 -0.93 5.73 -4.03
C LEU A 100 -0.87 6.53 -5.33
N GLY A 101 -0.96 7.83 -5.24
CA GLY A 101 -0.79 8.75 -6.37
C GLY A 101 0.61 8.64 -6.99
N ALA A 102 0.74 9.12 -8.21
CA ALA A 102 2.01 9.12 -8.92
C ALA A 102 3.10 9.79 -8.07
N ASP A 103 4.29 9.21 -8.13
CA ASP A 103 5.47 9.70 -7.43
C ASP A 103 5.31 9.78 -5.89
N THR A 104 4.42 8.96 -5.34
CA THR A 104 4.36 8.75 -3.89
C THR A 104 5.59 7.95 -3.45
N ASN A 105 6.31 8.49 -2.47
CA ASN A 105 7.51 7.88 -1.90
C ASN A 105 7.36 7.68 -0.39
N ASN A 106 8.00 6.66 0.14
CA ASN A 106 8.19 6.54 1.59
C ASN A 106 9.66 6.37 1.96
N SER A 107 10.06 6.93 3.09
CA SER A 107 11.31 6.56 3.74
C SER A 107 11.10 5.28 4.54
N ASN A 108 12.08 4.37 4.51
CA ASN A 108 12.07 3.13 5.30
C ASN A 108 13.23 3.01 6.29
N LEU A 109 14.20 3.92 6.23
CA LEU A 109 15.37 3.98 7.09
C LEU A 109 15.58 5.42 7.55
N LYS A 110 15.81 5.63 8.83
CA LYS A 110 16.15 6.96 9.36
C LYS A 110 17.58 7.37 8.98
N ASN A 111 17.80 8.66 8.74
CA ASN A 111 19.13 9.19 8.42
C ASN A 111 20.17 8.97 9.55
N ASN A 112 19.73 8.86 10.80
CA ASN A 112 20.58 8.57 11.94
C ASN A 112 20.69 7.06 12.28
N TYR A 113 20.09 6.20 11.45
CA TYR A 113 20.10 4.74 11.59
C TYR A 113 19.48 4.20 12.90
N ASP A 114 18.75 5.02 13.64
CA ASP A 114 18.05 4.60 14.86
C ASP A 114 16.88 3.64 14.56
N GLU A 115 16.49 2.87 15.58
CA GLU A 115 15.28 2.10 15.60
C GLU A 115 14.05 2.95 15.24
N VAL A 116 13.20 2.44 14.37
CA VAL A 116 11.99 3.11 13.94
C VAL A 116 10.91 3.03 15.04
N LYS A 117 10.18 4.12 15.22
CA LYS A 117 8.96 4.16 16.03
C LYS A 117 7.75 4.30 15.12
N ALA A 118 6.72 3.49 15.35
CA ALA A 118 5.43 3.58 14.67
C ALA A 118 4.30 3.81 15.67
N TRP A 119 3.20 4.37 15.21
CA TRP A 119 2.01 4.55 16.05
C TRP A 119 1.40 3.19 16.42
N SER A 120 1.11 3.01 17.70
CA SER A 120 0.40 1.85 18.23
C SER A 120 -0.99 2.27 18.73
N TYR A 121 -2.03 1.74 18.08
CA TYR A 121 -3.42 1.94 18.52
C TYR A 121 -3.68 1.34 19.90
N VAL A 122 -3.02 0.20 20.23
CA VAL A 122 -3.14 -0.45 21.54
C VAL A 122 -2.59 0.43 22.66
N HIS A 123 -1.43 1.03 22.43
CA HIS A 123 -0.77 1.87 23.43
C HIS A 123 -1.10 3.35 23.30
N LYS A 124 -1.83 3.76 22.24
CA LYS A 124 -2.19 5.15 21.91
C LYS A 124 -0.96 6.09 21.91
N ARG A 125 0.16 5.61 21.44
CA ARG A 125 1.44 6.34 21.37
C ARG A 125 2.38 5.75 20.34
N PHE A 126 3.43 6.49 20.01
CA PHE A 126 4.54 5.96 19.23
C PHE A 126 5.34 4.96 20.08
N SER A 127 5.46 3.74 19.58
CA SER A 127 6.20 2.65 20.21
C SER A 127 7.35 2.20 19.31
N LYS A 128 8.42 1.73 19.91
CA LYS A 128 9.55 1.13 19.22
C LYS A 128 9.10 -0.14 18.50
N THR A 129 9.55 -0.31 17.25
CA THR A 129 9.18 -1.46 16.41
C THR A 129 10.13 -2.64 16.55
N GLY A 130 11.28 -2.47 17.16
CA GLY A 130 12.37 -3.44 17.16
C GLY A 130 13.12 -3.48 15.79
N GLN A 131 12.76 -2.63 14.84
CA GLN A 131 13.28 -2.66 13.48
C GLN A 131 14.01 -1.36 13.12
N GLN A 132 15.12 -1.49 12.41
CA GLN A 132 15.83 -0.37 11.79
C GLN A 132 15.18 0.04 10.46
N PHE A 133 14.57 -0.93 9.75
CA PHE A 133 13.82 -0.69 8.52
C PHE A 133 12.33 -0.88 8.76
N CYS A 134 11.57 0.18 8.60
CA CYS A 134 10.11 0.16 8.70
C CYS A 134 9.55 1.35 7.90
N GLY A 135 8.79 1.07 6.88
CA GLY A 135 8.24 2.07 5.98
C GLY A 135 6.84 2.53 6.37
N LEU A 136 5.93 2.45 5.41
CA LEU A 136 4.54 2.89 5.52
C LEU A 136 3.63 1.72 5.94
N VAL A 137 2.79 1.95 6.93
CA VAL A 137 1.64 1.08 7.22
C VAL A 137 0.38 1.87 6.89
N MET A 138 -0.42 1.37 5.95
CA MET A 138 -1.61 2.08 5.46
C MET A 138 -2.84 1.19 5.54
N GLY A 139 -3.87 1.65 6.23
CA GLY A 139 -5.14 0.96 6.35
C GLY A 139 -6.01 1.05 5.10
N ASP A 140 -7.00 0.19 5.03
CA ASP A 140 -7.89 0.01 3.89
C ASP A 140 -8.53 1.31 3.41
N HIS A 141 -8.86 1.36 2.13
CA HIS A 141 -9.49 2.50 1.46
C HIS A 141 -8.71 3.82 1.50
N SER A 142 -7.50 3.84 2.06
CA SER A 142 -6.70 5.07 2.16
C SER A 142 -6.03 5.43 0.84
N LYS A 143 -5.82 6.71 0.63
CA LYS A 143 -5.29 7.26 -0.61
C LYS A 143 -4.23 8.31 -0.35
N SER A 144 -3.23 8.38 -1.23
CA SER A 144 -2.34 9.54 -1.30
C SER A 144 -2.48 10.29 -2.62
N GLY A 145 -2.35 11.61 -2.56
CA GLY A 145 -2.20 12.44 -3.74
C GLY A 145 -0.86 12.21 -4.45
N ILE A 146 -0.68 12.81 -5.62
CA ILE A 146 0.61 12.80 -6.34
C ILE A 146 1.70 13.47 -5.50
N ASN A 147 2.96 13.03 -5.66
CA ASN A 147 4.14 13.57 -4.98
C ASN A 147 4.04 13.55 -3.44
N THR A 148 3.26 12.64 -2.86
CA THR A 148 3.21 12.51 -1.39
C THR A 148 4.47 11.86 -0.87
N MET A 149 5.08 12.47 0.16
CA MET A 149 6.30 11.99 0.80
C MET A 149 5.98 11.48 2.21
N PHE A 150 5.96 10.16 2.40
CA PHE A 150 5.80 9.57 3.73
C PHE A 150 7.14 9.40 4.43
N ASN A 151 7.20 9.80 5.68
CA ASN A 151 8.38 9.60 6.52
C ASN A 151 8.48 8.17 7.05
N THR A 152 9.64 7.79 7.55
CA THR A 152 9.91 6.47 8.15
C THR A 152 8.92 6.14 9.25
N GLY A 153 8.32 4.94 9.21
CA GLY A 153 7.38 4.47 10.22
C GLY A 153 6.05 5.22 10.25
N THR A 154 5.64 5.81 9.13
CA THR A 154 4.33 6.46 9.04
C THR A 154 3.21 5.42 9.10
N VAL A 155 2.21 5.70 9.93
CA VAL A 155 0.97 4.92 10.04
C VAL A 155 -0.19 5.77 9.57
N VAL A 156 -0.87 5.31 8.53
CA VAL A 156 -2.08 5.90 7.97
C VAL A 156 -3.25 4.98 8.31
N GLY A 157 -4.27 5.51 8.95
CA GLY A 157 -5.48 4.76 9.30
C GLY A 157 -6.35 4.44 8.08
N VAL A 158 -7.53 3.87 8.33
CA VAL A 158 -8.50 3.47 7.31
C VAL A 158 -9.19 4.70 6.70
N SER A 159 -9.50 4.65 5.41
CA SER A 159 -10.23 5.72 4.68
C SER A 159 -9.61 7.13 4.84
N ALA A 160 -8.30 7.21 5.00
CA ALA A 160 -7.62 8.50 5.03
C ALA A 160 -7.29 8.97 3.59
N ASN A 161 -7.39 10.26 3.34
CA ASN A 161 -6.99 10.87 2.07
C ASN A 161 -5.89 11.90 2.35
N VAL A 162 -4.66 11.58 1.94
CA VAL A 162 -3.44 12.34 2.27
C VAL A 162 -2.93 13.06 1.05
N TYR A 163 -2.79 14.37 1.12
CA TYR A 163 -2.29 15.19 0.02
C TYR A 163 -1.67 16.51 0.53
N GLY A 164 -0.96 17.20 -0.33
CA GLY A 164 -0.34 18.50 -0.04
C GLY A 164 1.18 18.44 -0.06
N ALA A 165 1.82 19.62 -0.06
CA ALA A 165 3.26 19.75 -0.15
C ALA A 165 3.92 19.58 1.23
N GLY A 166 5.00 18.80 1.30
CA GLY A 166 5.76 18.51 2.51
C GLY A 166 5.46 17.14 3.10
N PHE A 167 6.06 16.85 4.25
CA PHE A 167 5.85 15.59 4.95
C PHE A 167 4.63 15.66 5.86
N PRO A 168 3.65 14.77 5.70
CA PRO A 168 2.58 14.65 6.69
C PRO A 168 3.12 14.12 8.01
N ARG A 169 2.31 14.18 9.06
CA ARG A 169 2.65 13.59 10.36
C ARG A 169 2.84 12.08 10.22
N ASN A 170 3.69 11.50 11.07
CA ASN A 170 3.93 10.05 11.09
C ASN A 170 2.74 9.22 11.60
N PHE A 171 1.71 9.84 12.13
CA PHE A 171 0.42 9.23 12.38
C PHE A 171 -0.69 10.08 11.79
N ILE A 172 -1.49 9.46 10.93
CA ILE A 172 -2.67 10.04 10.29
C ILE A 172 -3.84 9.15 10.68
N ALA A 173 -4.79 9.73 11.41
CA ALA A 173 -5.94 8.99 11.93
C ALA A 173 -6.83 8.48 10.79
N SER A 174 -7.58 7.40 11.05
CA SER A 174 -8.62 6.93 10.15
C SER A 174 -9.63 8.05 9.85
N PHE A 175 -10.16 8.07 8.64
CA PHE A 175 -11.12 9.09 8.18
C PHE A 175 -10.59 10.53 8.32
N SER A 176 -9.32 10.72 7.98
CA SER A 176 -8.71 12.04 7.86
C SER A 176 -8.65 12.50 6.40
N TRP A 177 -8.86 13.77 6.17
CA TRP A 177 -8.75 14.42 4.85
C TRP A 177 -7.80 15.61 4.93
N GLY A 178 -6.66 15.57 4.26
CA GLY A 178 -5.66 16.62 4.29
C GLY A 178 -4.24 16.08 4.33
N GLY A 179 -3.30 16.84 4.89
CA GLY A 179 -1.89 16.48 4.90
C GLY A 179 -1.03 17.38 5.76
N PRO A 180 0.18 17.79 5.29
CA PRO A 180 1.11 18.57 6.10
C PRO A 180 0.55 19.90 6.67
N GLN A 181 -0.36 20.53 5.95
CA GLN A 181 -0.99 21.80 6.34
C GLN A 181 -2.11 21.62 7.38
N GLY A 182 -2.47 20.39 7.69
CA GLY A 182 -3.53 20.01 8.60
C GLY A 182 -4.50 19.01 8.00
N THR A 183 -5.29 18.40 8.85
CA THR A 183 -6.32 17.42 8.45
C THR A 183 -7.67 17.84 9.02
N MET A 184 -8.72 17.53 8.29
CA MET A 184 -10.09 17.59 8.75
C MET A 184 -10.70 16.19 8.74
N GLU A 185 -11.83 16.04 9.39
CA GLU A 185 -12.57 14.78 9.37
C GLU A 185 -13.12 14.49 7.96
N TYR A 186 -12.86 13.29 7.49
CA TYR A 186 -13.50 12.72 6.31
C TYR A 186 -14.77 12.01 6.74
N LYS A 187 -15.92 12.65 6.54
CA LYS A 187 -17.22 12.16 7.01
C LYS A 187 -17.51 10.77 6.45
N LEU A 188 -18.08 9.91 7.29
CA LEU A 188 -18.34 8.51 6.98
C LEU A 188 -19.17 8.33 5.70
N ASP A 189 -20.24 9.12 5.51
CA ASP A 189 -21.07 9.07 4.31
C ASP A 189 -20.25 9.31 3.03
N LYS A 190 -19.33 10.28 3.06
CA LYS A 190 -18.45 10.60 1.93
C LYS A 190 -17.39 9.53 1.69
N ALA A 191 -16.87 8.93 2.75
CA ALA A 191 -15.91 7.85 2.65
C ALA A 191 -16.58 6.59 2.03
N LEU A 192 -17.79 6.24 2.46
CA LEU A 192 -18.59 5.15 1.90
C LEU A 192 -18.95 5.39 0.43
N ASP A 193 -19.39 6.59 0.05
CA ASP A 193 -19.64 6.96 -1.33
C ASP A 193 -18.39 6.77 -2.21
N THR A 194 -17.23 7.13 -1.68
CA THR A 194 -15.96 7.00 -2.41
C THR A 194 -15.54 5.53 -2.54
N ALA A 195 -15.69 4.74 -1.48
CA ALA A 195 -15.44 3.31 -1.50
C ALA A 195 -16.32 2.62 -2.54
N ASP A 196 -17.63 2.88 -2.53
CA ASP A 196 -18.58 2.29 -3.48
C ASP A 196 -18.24 2.64 -4.94
N ARG A 197 -17.95 3.91 -5.23
CA ARG A 197 -17.52 4.31 -6.59
C ARG A 197 -16.23 3.62 -7.04
N MET A 198 -15.30 3.37 -6.13
CA MET A 198 -14.06 2.70 -6.44
C MET A 198 -14.28 1.21 -6.67
N MET A 199 -15.09 0.55 -5.84
CA MET A 199 -15.42 -0.87 -5.93
C MET A 199 -16.23 -1.16 -7.22
N LYS A 200 -17.18 -0.30 -7.59
CA LYS A 200 -17.96 -0.41 -8.83
C LYS A 200 -17.10 -0.40 -10.10
N ARG A 201 -15.95 0.23 -10.11
CA ARG A 201 -14.97 0.15 -11.22
C ARG A 201 -14.36 -1.24 -11.39
N ARG A 202 -14.52 -2.10 -10.39
CA ARG A 202 -14.07 -3.51 -10.39
C ARG A 202 -15.25 -4.49 -10.43
N GLY A 203 -16.48 -4.00 -10.67
CA GLY A 203 -17.70 -4.82 -10.68
C GLY A 203 -18.16 -5.26 -9.30
N LEU A 204 -17.69 -4.62 -8.25
CA LEU A 204 -18.06 -4.86 -6.85
C LEU A 204 -18.79 -3.63 -6.30
N GLU A 205 -19.44 -3.78 -5.15
CA GLU A 205 -20.09 -2.69 -4.42
C GLU A 205 -19.87 -2.83 -2.92
N VAL A 206 -20.06 -1.74 -2.19
CA VAL A 206 -20.01 -1.75 -0.72
C VAL A 206 -21.28 -2.44 -0.22
N ASP A 207 -21.13 -3.66 0.27
CA ASP A 207 -22.21 -4.41 0.91
C ASP A 207 -22.44 -3.98 2.37
N ASP A 208 -23.42 -4.61 3.03
CA ASP A 208 -23.75 -4.29 4.43
C ASP A 208 -22.63 -4.69 5.39
N VAL A 209 -21.82 -5.69 5.07
CA VAL A 209 -20.69 -6.13 5.90
C VAL A 209 -19.59 -5.10 5.83
N GLU A 210 -19.17 -4.71 4.63
CA GLU A 210 -18.15 -3.68 4.40
C GLU A 210 -18.56 -2.35 5.04
N ARG A 211 -19.83 -1.96 4.86
CA ARG A 211 -20.39 -0.77 5.49
C ARG A 211 -20.31 -0.84 7.01
N GLY A 212 -20.69 -1.98 7.60
CA GLY A 212 -20.63 -2.20 9.05
C GLY A 212 -19.20 -2.15 9.59
N ILE A 213 -18.23 -2.71 8.87
CA ILE A 213 -16.80 -2.64 9.23
C ILE A 213 -16.32 -1.19 9.23
N LEU A 214 -16.54 -0.45 8.13
CA LEU A 214 -16.11 0.94 8.01
C LEU A 214 -16.75 1.85 9.05
N GLN A 215 -18.04 1.64 9.35
CA GLN A 215 -18.73 2.35 10.43
C GLN A 215 -18.10 2.05 11.80
N SER A 216 -17.86 0.78 12.10
CA SER A 216 -17.22 0.36 13.36
C SER A 216 -15.84 0.99 13.54
N VAL A 217 -15.01 0.98 12.49
CA VAL A 217 -13.69 1.64 12.53
C VAL A 217 -13.83 3.14 12.70
N TYR A 218 -14.80 3.77 12.03
CA TYR A 218 -15.09 5.19 12.18
C TYR A 218 -15.40 5.56 13.63
N GLU A 219 -16.27 4.81 14.30
CA GLU A 219 -16.65 5.02 15.69
C GLU A 219 -15.49 4.77 16.66
N GLN A 220 -14.79 3.63 16.51
CA GLN A 220 -13.68 3.25 17.39
C GLN A 220 -12.46 4.19 17.31
N THR A 221 -12.27 4.85 16.18
CA THR A 221 -11.12 5.75 15.97
C THR A 221 -11.47 7.24 16.13
N ALA A 222 -12.69 7.56 16.58
CA ALA A 222 -13.17 8.94 16.72
C ALA A 222 -12.27 9.82 17.60
N GLU A 223 -11.71 9.27 18.65
CA GLU A 223 -10.82 9.99 19.58
C GLU A 223 -9.54 10.51 18.93
N PHE A 224 -9.10 9.91 17.82
CA PHE A 224 -7.85 10.29 17.12
C PHE A 224 -8.07 11.36 16.05
N ARG A 225 -9.31 11.64 15.67
CA ARG A 225 -9.68 12.72 14.73
C ARG A 225 -9.94 14.00 15.51
N ARG A 226 -8.98 14.92 15.55
CA ARG A 226 -9.12 16.25 16.15
C ARG A 226 -8.45 17.30 15.29
#